data_7244ac08101d2921f2dce01f19634f7e
#
_entry.id   7244ac08101d2921f2dce01f19634f7e
#
_cell.length_a   1.000
_cell.length_b   1.000
_cell.length_c   1.000
_cell.angle_alpha   90.00
_cell.angle_beta   90.00
_cell.angle_gamma   90.00
#
_symmetry.space_group_name_H-M   'P 1'
#
loop_
_entity.id
_entity.type
_entity.pdbx_description
1 polymer ?
#
loop_
_entity_poly.entity_id
_entity_poly.type
_entity_poly.pdbx_seq_one_letter_code
_entity_poly.pdbx_strand_id
1 'polypeptide(L)'
;KEVSLKMEVGDRETLHEEKRQPIPGPRTCFWSRGPASKDPYINIAYPDAGVYYWNATFTVPEGARLYIEGVFPHSRYMSLISYDGRGAPIESLADYLIVPDENSINPFVQGANRTLIKRSYEVEIVNISPQIRRNEGTRLELQTDVEGSGLQKEIHHRNSLNATQYGQGQQSIIYRIYVPDKGKNESGGVPLPEPVLILKNREELRGDKACETLHTNQPPQISIDAVGLPMTVYSKLVNQPGKPATWPATVPPTWYLQYDRDFLLGIYNGQPPKSRRKSTGGFYPNLDNNYVRTIINRKHGKVFVMRGKLPKTPKTYHGDEFMTKGELVYWSICSNQGFANTRVNDCL
;
A
#
# COMPACT_ATOMS: atom_id res chain seq x y z
N LYS A 1 5.59 -38.07 17.87
CA LYS A 1 5.50 -38.28 16.43
C LYS A 1 6.15 -37.06 15.77
N GLU A 2 7.39 -37.26 15.30
CA GLU A 2 8.09 -36.28 14.48
C GLU A 2 7.46 -36.28 13.09
N VAL A 3 7.05 -35.10 12.61
CA VAL A 3 6.68 -34.87 11.24
C VAL A 3 7.88 -34.27 10.53
N SER A 4 8.62 -35.08 9.82
CA SER A 4 9.69 -34.67 8.93
C SER A 4 9.06 -34.16 7.64
N LEU A 5 9.07 -32.85 7.41
CA LEU A 5 8.76 -32.25 6.11
C LEU A 5 10.02 -32.28 5.25
N LYS A 6 10.12 -33.27 4.38
CA LYS A 6 11.03 -33.24 3.23
C LYS A 6 10.45 -32.27 2.21
N MET A 7 11.11 -31.13 2.01
CA MET A 7 10.85 -30.31 0.82
C MET A 7 11.62 -30.92 -0.35
N GLU A 8 10.93 -31.60 -1.24
CA GLU A 8 11.45 -31.88 -2.57
C GLU A 8 11.41 -30.57 -3.38
N VAL A 9 12.56 -30.18 -3.87
CA VAL A 9 12.71 -29.11 -4.84
C VAL A 9 12.25 -29.70 -6.19
N GLY A 10 10.97 -29.62 -6.48
CA GLY A 10 10.43 -29.97 -7.79
C GLY A 10 10.90 -28.99 -8.85
N ASP A 11 11.25 -29.51 -10.02
CA ASP A 11 11.69 -28.74 -11.17
C ASP A 11 10.70 -27.64 -11.56
N ARG A 12 11.25 -26.47 -11.84
CA ARG A 12 10.50 -25.23 -12.14
C ARG A 12 9.58 -25.31 -13.37
N GLU A 13 9.74 -26.31 -14.22
CA GLU A 13 8.98 -26.42 -15.48
C GLU A 13 7.58 -27.04 -15.34
N THR A 14 7.31 -27.80 -14.29
CA THR A 14 5.99 -28.44 -14.09
C THR A 14 4.97 -27.58 -13.34
N LEU A 15 5.33 -26.39 -12.87
CA LEU A 15 4.43 -25.49 -12.12
C LEU A 15 3.56 -24.59 -13.02
N HIS A 16 3.65 -24.68 -14.34
CA HIS A 16 2.97 -23.74 -15.25
C HIS A 16 1.56 -24.18 -15.70
N GLU A 17 1.12 -25.38 -15.39
CA GLU A 17 -0.20 -25.88 -15.83
C GLU A 17 -1.26 -26.08 -14.73
N GLU A 18 -0.97 -25.82 -13.48
CA GLU A 18 -2.06 -25.72 -12.51
C GLU A 18 -2.96 -24.54 -12.88
N LYS A 19 -4.19 -24.83 -13.29
CA LYS A 19 -5.24 -23.85 -13.55
C LYS A 19 -5.26 -22.87 -12.35
N ARG A 20 -4.73 -21.67 -12.57
CA ARG A 20 -4.74 -20.61 -11.55
C ARG A 20 -6.19 -20.40 -11.14
N GLN A 21 -6.49 -20.64 -9.88
CA GLN A 21 -7.81 -20.32 -9.36
C GLN A 21 -8.01 -18.80 -9.49
N PRO A 22 -9.20 -18.35 -9.88
CA PRO A 22 -9.46 -16.92 -9.98
C PRO A 22 -9.24 -16.28 -8.61
N ILE A 23 -8.52 -15.17 -8.59
CA ILE A 23 -8.28 -14.40 -7.38
C ILE A 23 -9.63 -13.87 -6.89
N PRO A 24 -10.02 -14.15 -5.62
CA PRO A 24 -11.29 -13.68 -5.09
C PRO A 24 -11.30 -12.16 -4.94
N GLY A 25 -12.48 -11.58 -5.02
CA GLY A 25 -12.75 -10.17 -4.79
C GLY A 25 -13.02 -9.37 -6.05
N PRO A 26 -13.59 -8.18 -5.91
CA PRO A 26 -13.96 -7.34 -7.03
C PRO A 26 -12.71 -6.81 -7.75
N ARG A 27 -12.77 -6.80 -9.09
CA ARG A 27 -11.82 -6.15 -9.99
C ARG A 27 -12.59 -5.47 -11.12
N THR A 28 -12.02 -4.41 -11.67
CA THR A 28 -12.55 -3.72 -12.84
C THR A 28 -11.48 -3.63 -13.91
N CYS A 29 -11.82 -3.11 -15.08
CA CYS A 29 -10.85 -2.86 -16.12
C CYS A 29 -9.74 -1.89 -15.67
N PHE A 30 -10.05 -0.94 -14.79
CA PHE A 30 -9.08 0.01 -14.24
C PHE A 30 -8.24 -0.62 -13.11
N TRP A 31 -8.89 -1.25 -12.13
CA TRP A 31 -8.24 -1.97 -11.04
C TRP A 31 -7.98 -3.41 -11.45
N SER A 32 -7.15 -3.59 -12.44
CA SER A 32 -6.92 -4.89 -13.09
C SER A 32 -6.17 -5.90 -12.20
N ARG A 33 -5.52 -5.42 -11.13
CA ARG A 33 -4.76 -6.26 -10.19
C ARG A 33 -5.24 -6.06 -8.77
N GLY A 34 -5.39 -7.16 -8.04
CA GLY A 34 -5.83 -7.19 -6.66
C GLY A 34 -7.10 -8.01 -6.45
N PRO A 35 -7.55 -8.15 -5.21
CA PRO A 35 -6.87 -7.66 -4.01
C PRO A 35 -5.60 -8.49 -3.67
N ALA A 36 -4.44 -7.84 -3.62
CA ALA A 36 -3.14 -8.50 -3.49
C ALA A 36 -2.99 -9.34 -2.21
N SER A 37 -3.58 -8.93 -1.10
CA SER A 37 -3.54 -9.67 0.17
C SER A 37 -4.29 -11.01 0.11
N LYS A 38 -5.17 -11.20 -0.85
CA LYS A 38 -5.91 -12.45 -1.10
C LYS A 38 -5.30 -13.28 -2.22
N ASP A 39 -4.34 -12.73 -2.94
CA ASP A 39 -3.68 -13.44 -4.03
C ASP A 39 -2.55 -14.31 -3.49
N PRO A 40 -2.68 -15.66 -3.54
CA PRO A 40 -1.64 -16.56 -3.07
C PRO A 40 -0.35 -16.51 -3.91
N TYR A 41 -0.42 -15.90 -5.10
CA TYR A 41 0.71 -15.80 -6.05
C TYR A 41 1.40 -14.44 -6.03
N ILE A 42 0.77 -13.43 -5.43
CA ILE A 42 1.32 -12.07 -5.30
C ILE A 42 1.59 -11.78 -3.83
N ASN A 43 2.76 -12.13 -3.36
CA ASN A 43 3.29 -11.71 -2.08
C ASN A 43 4.54 -10.87 -2.32
N ILE A 44 4.34 -9.70 -2.91
CA ILE A 44 5.38 -8.70 -3.17
C ILE A 44 5.23 -7.60 -2.13
N ALA A 45 6.35 -7.14 -1.59
CA ALA A 45 6.38 -5.96 -0.73
C ALA A 45 5.66 -6.12 0.63
N TYR A 46 5.60 -7.34 1.14
CA TYR A 46 5.05 -7.64 2.48
C TYR A 46 3.61 -7.15 2.68
N PRO A 47 2.64 -7.66 1.91
CA PRO A 47 1.25 -7.25 2.07
C PRO A 47 0.74 -7.63 3.46
N ASP A 48 -0.02 -6.74 4.08
CA ASP A 48 -0.70 -7.00 5.34
C ASP A 48 -1.97 -7.82 5.07
N ALA A 49 -2.17 -8.92 5.79
CA ALA A 49 -3.32 -9.81 5.62
C ALA A 49 -4.66 -9.17 6.01
N GLY A 50 -4.65 -8.11 6.81
CA GLY A 50 -5.82 -7.32 7.19
C GLY A 50 -6.15 -6.16 6.23
N VAL A 51 -5.42 -6.06 5.11
CA VAL A 51 -5.52 -4.95 4.14
C VAL A 51 -5.72 -5.48 2.74
N TYR A 52 -6.56 -4.81 1.99
CA TYR A 52 -6.82 -5.13 0.58
C TYR A 52 -6.25 -4.06 -0.32
N TYR A 53 -5.53 -4.50 -1.37
CA TYR A 53 -4.80 -3.62 -2.27
C TYR A 53 -5.21 -3.89 -3.71
N TRP A 54 -5.64 -2.84 -4.42
CA TRP A 54 -5.85 -2.87 -5.86
C TRP A 54 -4.88 -1.92 -6.53
N ASN A 55 -4.29 -2.36 -7.61
CA ASN A 55 -3.38 -1.56 -8.42
C ASN A 55 -3.98 -1.24 -9.77
N ALA A 56 -3.81 0.01 -10.19
CA ALA A 56 -4.03 0.48 -11.54
C ALA A 56 -2.71 0.99 -12.12
N THR A 57 -2.42 0.57 -13.36
CA THR A 57 -1.34 1.12 -14.19
C THR A 57 -1.97 1.62 -15.47
N PHE A 58 -1.69 2.86 -15.85
CA PHE A 58 -2.39 3.53 -16.94
C PHE A 58 -1.52 4.62 -17.57
N THR A 59 -1.95 5.11 -18.73
CA THR A 59 -1.34 6.25 -19.43
C THR A 59 -2.44 7.25 -19.75
N VAL A 60 -2.36 8.46 -19.22
CA VAL A 60 -3.31 9.53 -19.55
C VAL A 60 -2.87 10.17 -20.86
N PRO A 61 -3.74 10.22 -21.90
CA PRO A 61 -3.42 10.89 -23.15
C PRO A 61 -3.13 12.38 -22.97
N GLU A 62 -2.30 12.93 -23.83
CA GLU A 62 -1.95 14.35 -23.79
C GLU A 62 -3.18 15.26 -23.92
N GLY A 63 -3.33 16.18 -22.98
CA GLY A 63 -4.44 17.12 -22.92
C GLY A 63 -5.75 16.53 -22.39
N ALA A 64 -5.77 15.25 -22.01
CA ALA A 64 -6.90 14.64 -21.31
C ALA A 64 -6.79 14.84 -19.79
N ARG A 65 -7.94 14.72 -19.08
CA ARG A 65 -8.04 14.76 -17.63
C ARG A 65 -8.64 13.45 -17.13
N LEU A 66 -8.06 12.89 -16.11
CA LEU A 66 -8.53 11.65 -15.48
C LEU A 66 -9.08 11.95 -14.09
N TYR A 67 -10.29 11.49 -13.83
CA TYR A 67 -10.93 11.48 -12.52
C TYR A 67 -11.19 10.05 -12.07
N ILE A 68 -11.20 9.85 -10.77
CA ILE A 68 -11.62 8.61 -10.11
C ILE A 68 -12.86 8.94 -9.29
N GLU A 69 -14.01 8.47 -9.73
CA GLU A 69 -15.28 8.58 -8.99
C GLU A 69 -15.46 7.36 -8.09
N GLY A 70 -15.85 7.58 -6.85
CA GLY A 70 -16.00 6.50 -5.89
C GLY A 70 -17.04 6.77 -4.81
N VAL A 71 -17.27 5.72 -4.03
CA VAL A 71 -18.10 5.76 -2.83
C VAL A 71 -17.20 5.38 -1.66
N PHE A 72 -17.16 6.18 -0.60
CA PHE A 72 -16.37 5.86 0.59
C PHE A 72 -16.79 4.50 1.15
N PRO A 73 -15.85 3.55 1.32
CA PRO A 73 -16.14 2.20 1.78
C PRO A 73 -16.56 2.17 3.25
N HIS A 74 -17.26 1.11 3.63
CA HIS A 74 -17.45 0.78 5.05
C HIS A 74 -16.20 0.04 5.55
N SER A 75 -15.24 0.80 6.05
CA SER A 75 -13.96 0.30 6.53
C SER A 75 -13.40 1.23 7.59
N ARG A 76 -12.25 0.88 8.15
CA ARG A 76 -11.58 1.72 9.15
C ARG A 76 -10.72 2.81 8.51
N TYR A 77 -10.15 2.54 7.36
CA TYR A 77 -9.29 3.45 6.61
C TYR A 77 -9.28 3.08 5.14
N MET A 78 -9.12 4.06 4.26
CA MET A 78 -8.81 3.89 2.86
C MET A 78 -7.77 4.92 2.40
N SER A 79 -7.09 4.64 1.31
CA SER A 79 -6.22 5.63 0.67
C SER A 79 -6.02 5.35 -0.82
N LEU A 80 -5.67 6.41 -1.54
CA LEU A 80 -5.12 6.37 -2.88
C LEU A 80 -3.67 6.85 -2.81
N ILE A 81 -2.73 6.05 -3.29
CA ILE A 81 -1.31 6.40 -3.25
C ILE A 81 -0.68 6.13 -4.61
N SER A 82 0.02 7.13 -5.13
CA SER A 82 0.79 7.03 -6.37
C SER A 82 2.24 6.64 -6.12
N TYR A 83 2.85 5.95 -7.08
CA TYR A 83 4.20 5.42 -6.97
C TYR A 83 5.03 5.69 -8.21
N ASP A 84 6.34 5.83 -8.02
CA ASP A 84 7.34 5.82 -9.10
C ASP A 84 7.73 4.40 -9.50
N GLY A 85 8.55 4.27 -10.55
CA GLY A 85 9.01 2.97 -11.08
C GLY A 85 9.93 2.17 -10.14
N ARG A 86 10.32 2.73 -9.00
CA ARG A 86 11.05 2.04 -7.93
C ARG A 86 10.15 1.61 -6.78
N GLY A 87 8.84 1.86 -6.88
CA GLY A 87 7.89 1.64 -5.81
C GLY A 87 8.04 2.63 -4.65
N ALA A 88 8.65 3.80 -4.90
CA ALA A 88 8.64 4.89 -3.94
C ALA A 88 7.35 5.68 -4.06
N PRO A 89 6.70 6.05 -2.94
CA PRO A 89 5.47 6.80 -2.97
C PRO A 89 5.75 8.24 -3.42
N ILE A 90 4.95 8.71 -4.38
CA ILE A 90 4.99 10.09 -4.88
C ILE A 90 4.09 10.96 -4.02
N GLU A 91 2.85 10.53 -3.86
CA GLU A 91 1.84 11.22 -3.07
C GLU A 91 0.85 10.22 -2.45
N SER A 92 0.36 10.55 -1.25
CA SER A 92 -0.71 9.84 -0.55
C SER A 92 -1.90 10.75 -0.38
N LEU A 93 -3.09 10.23 -0.67
CA LEU A 93 -4.38 10.84 -0.39
C LEU A 93 -5.13 9.93 0.58
N ALA A 94 -5.04 10.25 1.87
CA ALA A 94 -5.78 9.55 2.92
C ALA A 94 -7.26 9.92 2.89
N ASP A 95 -8.09 9.01 3.34
CA ASP A 95 -9.55 9.13 3.36
C ASP A 95 -10.09 10.43 3.94
N TYR A 96 -9.61 10.83 5.12
CA TYR A 96 -10.09 12.04 5.82
C TYR A 96 -9.74 13.35 5.10
N LEU A 97 -8.85 13.31 4.10
CA LEU A 97 -8.46 14.46 3.30
C LEU A 97 -9.37 14.67 2.09
N ILE A 98 -10.10 13.63 1.66
CA ILE A 98 -10.96 13.69 0.48
C ILE A 98 -12.23 14.49 0.80
N VAL A 99 -12.49 15.52 0.01
CA VAL A 99 -13.76 16.26 0.07
C VAL A 99 -14.86 15.41 -0.56
N PRO A 100 -15.97 15.14 0.13
CA PRO A 100 -17.08 14.43 -0.46
C PRO A 100 -17.78 15.30 -1.52
N ASP A 101 -18.50 14.66 -2.43
CA ASP A 101 -19.38 15.36 -3.38
C ASP A 101 -20.48 16.13 -2.67
N GLU A 102 -21.12 17.03 -3.40
CA GLU A 102 -22.23 17.81 -2.88
C GLU A 102 -23.33 16.91 -2.27
N ASN A 103 -23.79 17.26 -1.08
CA ASN A 103 -24.75 16.48 -0.28
C ASN A 103 -24.29 15.08 0.14
N SER A 104 -23.01 14.76 -0.01
CA SER A 104 -22.38 13.56 0.51
C SER A 104 -21.56 13.85 1.77
N ILE A 105 -21.22 12.82 2.53
CA ILE A 105 -20.36 12.91 3.70
C ILE A 105 -19.09 12.10 3.53
N ASN A 106 -18.03 12.55 4.17
CA ASN A 106 -16.85 11.73 4.38
C ASN A 106 -16.95 10.99 5.74
N PRO A 107 -17.15 9.66 5.75
CA PRO A 107 -17.37 8.89 6.98
C PRO A 107 -16.09 8.66 7.80
N PHE A 108 -14.92 9.09 7.31
CA PHE A 108 -13.63 8.91 7.97
C PHE A 108 -13.20 10.12 8.81
N VAL A 109 -13.93 11.23 8.70
CA VAL A 109 -13.70 12.40 9.55
C VAL A 109 -14.19 12.11 10.97
N GLN A 110 -13.41 12.47 11.98
CA GLN A 110 -13.79 12.28 13.39
C GLN A 110 -15.17 12.89 13.68
N GLY A 111 -16.06 12.10 14.28
CA GLY A 111 -17.42 12.49 14.61
C GLY A 111 -18.41 12.34 13.46
N ALA A 112 -17.97 11.98 12.26
CA ALA A 112 -18.87 11.75 11.13
C ALA A 112 -19.81 10.57 11.36
N ASN A 113 -21.07 10.70 10.93
CA ASN A 113 -22.02 9.61 10.95
C ASN A 113 -21.72 8.62 9.80
N ARG A 114 -21.24 7.43 10.16
CA ARG A 114 -20.82 6.39 9.23
C ARG A 114 -21.99 5.61 8.62
N THR A 115 -23.20 5.78 9.13
CA THR A 115 -24.41 5.07 8.64
C THR A 115 -25.05 5.74 7.44
N LEU A 116 -24.70 7.00 7.14
CA LEU A 116 -25.26 7.74 6.03
C LEU A 116 -24.89 7.10 4.69
N ILE A 117 -25.88 7.02 3.80
CA ILE A 117 -25.77 6.34 2.49
C ILE A 117 -25.07 7.23 1.46
N LYS A 118 -25.35 8.56 1.47
CA LYS A 118 -24.71 9.50 0.55
C LYS A 118 -23.26 9.74 0.97
N ARG A 119 -22.33 9.15 0.25
CA ARG A 119 -20.89 9.16 0.56
C ARG A 119 -20.01 9.09 -0.67
N SER A 120 -20.42 9.72 -1.76
CA SER A 120 -19.63 9.76 -2.99
C SER A 120 -18.50 10.79 -2.94
N TYR A 121 -17.50 10.59 -3.76
CA TYR A 121 -16.36 11.48 -3.95
C TYR A 121 -15.80 11.36 -5.37
N GLU A 122 -15.12 12.42 -5.81
CA GLU A 122 -14.35 12.45 -7.03
C GLU A 122 -12.92 12.93 -6.73
N VAL A 123 -11.91 12.30 -7.33
CA VAL A 123 -10.49 12.66 -7.20
C VAL A 123 -9.86 12.80 -8.57
N GLU A 124 -9.32 13.97 -8.89
CA GLU A 124 -8.55 14.19 -10.11
C GLU A 124 -7.14 13.59 -10.01
N ILE A 125 -6.74 12.82 -11.01
CA ILE A 125 -5.37 12.32 -11.12
C ILE A 125 -4.57 13.28 -11.98
N VAL A 126 -3.64 13.99 -11.36
CA VAL A 126 -2.81 14.98 -12.04
C VAL A 126 -1.39 14.44 -12.28
N ASN A 127 -0.72 14.95 -13.31
CA ASN A 127 0.68 14.62 -13.63
C ASN A 127 1.53 15.88 -13.57
N ILE A 128 1.94 16.27 -12.37
CA ILE A 128 2.71 17.49 -12.15
C ILE A 128 4.17 17.10 -11.84
N SER A 129 5.08 17.50 -12.74
CA SER A 129 6.51 17.27 -12.52
C SER A 129 7.00 18.00 -11.25
N PRO A 130 7.87 17.38 -10.42
CA PRO A 130 8.44 18.02 -9.24
C PRO A 130 9.15 19.34 -9.50
N GLN A 131 9.64 19.56 -10.72
CA GLN A 131 10.30 20.81 -11.12
C GLN A 131 9.33 21.98 -11.23
N ILE A 132 8.10 21.75 -11.68
CA ILE A 132 7.05 22.78 -11.80
C ILE A 132 6.60 23.23 -10.40
N ARG A 133 6.48 22.32 -9.45
CA ARG A 133 6.09 22.64 -8.07
C ARG A 133 7.05 23.58 -7.34
N ARG A 134 8.34 23.60 -7.70
CA ARG A 134 9.31 24.54 -7.09
C ARG A 134 9.09 25.98 -7.51
N ASN A 135 8.53 26.20 -8.68
CA ASN A 135 8.35 27.55 -9.26
C ASN A 135 7.03 28.21 -8.82
N GLU A 136 6.03 27.46 -8.40
CA GLU A 136 4.71 28.00 -8.03
C GLU A 136 4.54 28.32 -6.54
N GLY A 137 5.60 28.17 -5.73
CA GLY A 137 5.56 28.52 -4.30
C GLY A 137 4.57 27.72 -3.45
N THR A 138 3.90 26.73 -4.03
CA THR A 138 2.97 25.86 -3.32
C THR A 138 3.78 24.75 -2.63
N ARG A 139 4.24 25.08 -1.43
CA ARG A 139 4.91 24.15 -0.54
C ARG A 139 3.92 23.10 -0.06
N LEU A 140 3.85 21.98 -0.75
CA LEU A 140 3.26 20.76 -0.19
C LEU A 140 4.16 20.27 0.95
N GLU A 141 3.98 20.84 2.12
CA GLU A 141 4.60 20.32 3.33
C GLU A 141 3.99 18.97 3.66
N LEU A 142 4.81 17.93 3.53
CA LEU A 142 4.62 16.69 4.27
C LEU A 142 4.74 17.06 5.75
N GLN A 143 3.61 17.32 6.38
CA GLN A 143 3.58 17.70 7.79
C GLN A 143 3.73 16.45 8.64
N THR A 144 4.93 16.28 9.17
CA THR A 144 5.14 15.47 10.37
C THR A 144 4.75 16.32 11.57
N ASP A 145 3.79 15.84 12.36
CA ASP A 145 3.41 16.48 13.62
C ASP A 145 4.63 16.58 14.55
N VAL A 146 5.09 17.79 14.78
CA VAL A 146 5.94 18.12 15.93
C VAL A 146 5.03 18.84 16.91
N GLU A 147 4.73 18.20 18.03
CA GLU A 147 4.06 18.83 19.16
C GLU A 147 4.84 20.07 19.59
N GLY A 148 4.18 21.23 19.66
CA GLY A 148 4.76 22.36 20.36
C GLY A 148 4.48 23.77 19.83
N SER A 149 3.57 23.99 18.91
CA SER A 149 3.11 25.36 18.63
C SER A 149 1.60 25.41 18.47
N GLY A 150 0.94 26.22 19.28
CA GLY A 150 -0.53 26.38 19.33
C GLY A 150 -1.15 27.05 18.10
N LEU A 151 -0.68 26.71 16.91
CA LEU A 151 -1.31 27.02 15.63
C LEU A 151 -2.18 25.84 15.25
N GLN A 152 -3.49 26.04 15.24
CA GLN A 152 -4.42 25.12 14.60
C GLN A 152 -4.00 24.98 13.15
N LYS A 153 -3.46 23.79 12.81
CA LYS A 153 -3.05 23.44 11.46
C LYS A 153 -4.31 23.25 10.63
N GLU A 154 -4.58 24.15 9.71
CA GLU A 154 -5.66 23.96 8.74
C GLU A 154 -5.43 22.66 7.97
N ILE A 155 -6.34 21.71 8.09
CA ILE A 155 -6.35 20.50 7.27
C ILE A 155 -6.80 20.94 5.89
N HIS A 156 -5.88 21.00 4.94
CA HIS A 156 -6.22 21.28 3.57
C HIS A 156 -6.82 20.03 2.92
N HIS A 157 -8.14 19.98 2.88
CA HIS A 157 -8.86 18.99 2.09
C HIS A 157 -8.54 19.18 0.61
N ARG A 158 -8.45 18.07 -0.13
CA ARG A 158 -8.12 18.11 -1.55
C ARG A 158 -8.76 16.96 -2.31
N ASN A 159 -9.08 17.23 -3.58
CA ASN A 159 -9.63 16.24 -4.50
C ASN A 159 -8.67 15.98 -5.68
N SER A 160 -7.37 15.98 -5.43
CA SER A 160 -6.38 15.63 -6.44
C SER A 160 -5.27 14.75 -5.88
N LEU A 161 -4.77 13.84 -6.71
CA LEU A 161 -3.63 12.98 -6.44
C LEU A 161 -2.62 13.12 -7.58
N ASN A 162 -1.38 13.50 -7.25
CA ASN A 162 -0.34 13.56 -8.25
C ASN A 162 0.25 12.17 -8.51
N ALA A 163 0.16 11.69 -9.74
CA ALA A 163 0.78 10.47 -10.22
C ALA A 163 1.68 10.77 -11.39
N THR A 164 2.99 10.62 -11.23
CA THR A 164 4.00 10.84 -12.25
C THR A 164 4.54 9.54 -12.84
N GLN A 165 5.73 9.55 -13.44
CA GLN A 165 6.31 8.40 -14.13
C GLN A 165 6.46 7.17 -13.24
N TYR A 166 5.71 6.13 -13.57
CA TYR A 166 5.87 4.79 -13.03
C TYR A 166 6.72 3.90 -13.94
N GLY A 167 6.52 4.01 -15.23
CA GLY A 167 7.33 3.45 -16.30
C GLY A 167 7.36 4.46 -17.43
N GLN A 168 7.85 4.08 -18.60
CA GLN A 168 7.86 4.97 -19.75
C GLN A 168 6.42 5.31 -20.19
N GLY A 169 6.00 6.55 -19.96
CA GLY A 169 4.65 7.02 -20.25
C GLY A 169 3.55 6.48 -19.34
N GLN A 170 3.88 5.66 -18.35
CA GLN A 170 2.89 5.07 -17.44
C GLN A 170 2.84 5.80 -16.11
N GLN A 171 1.66 5.73 -15.48
CA GLN A 171 1.35 6.15 -14.12
C GLN A 171 0.86 4.96 -13.32
N SER A 172 1.00 4.98 -12.00
CA SER A 172 0.45 3.94 -11.14
C SER A 172 -0.10 4.49 -9.86
N ILE A 173 -1.25 3.96 -9.46
CA ILE A 173 -1.87 4.21 -8.16
C ILE A 173 -2.27 2.89 -7.52
N ILE A 174 -2.22 2.86 -6.19
CA ILE A 174 -2.74 1.76 -5.38
C ILE A 174 -3.88 2.29 -4.53
N TYR A 175 -5.04 1.65 -4.64
CA TYR A 175 -6.17 1.81 -3.76
C TYR A 175 -6.07 0.81 -2.62
N ARG A 176 -6.25 1.28 -1.38
CA ARG A 176 -6.13 0.46 -0.18
C ARG A 176 -7.37 0.58 0.68
N ILE A 177 -7.81 -0.55 1.22
CA ILE A 177 -8.87 -0.63 2.22
C ILE A 177 -8.36 -1.44 3.41
N TYR A 178 -8.41 -0.82 4.58
CA TYR A 178 -8.00 -1.43 5.85
C TYR A 178 -9.22 -1.77 6.68
N VAL A 179 -9.29 -3.01 7.14
CA VAL A 179 -10.33 -3.51 8.05
C VAL A 179 -11.73 -3.11 7.58
N PRO A 180 -12.27 -3.74 6.53
CA PRO A 180 -13.68 -3.61 6.18
C PRO A 180 -14.56 -3.90 7.40
N ASP A 181 -15.70 -3.23 7.50
CA ASP A 181 -16.65 -3.44 8.57
C ASP A 181 -17.18 -4.87 8.54
N LYS A 182 -17.56 -5.42 9.70
CA LYS A 182 -18.04 -6.79 9.81
C LYS A 182 -19.19 -7.07 8.83
N GLY A 183 -19.06 -8.15 8.08
CA GLY A 183 -20.04 -8.56 7.07
C GLY A 183 -19.92 -7.81 5.73
N LYS A 184 -18.93 -6.93 5.57
CA LYS A 184 -18.61 -6.33 4.27
C LYS A 184 -17.53 -7.14 3.56
N ASN A 185 -17.55 -7.07 2.22
CA ASN A 185 -16.52 -7.69 1.38
C ASN A 185 -15.22 -6.90 1.39
N GLU A 186 -14.27 -7.29 0.59
CA GLU A 186 -12.94 -6.70 0.44
C GLU A 186 -12.98 -5.21 0.07
N SER A 187 -13.98 -4.78 -0.70
CA SER A 187 -14.17 -3.37 -1.08
C SER A 187 -14.97 -2.54 -0.07
N GLY A 188 -15.28 -3.11 1.10
CA GLY A 188 -16.05 -2.42 2.13
C GLY A 188 -17.54 -2.26 1.78
N GLY A 189 -18.10 -3.15 0.95
CA GLY A 189 -19.52 -3.20 0.60
C GLY A 189 -19.96 -2.14 -0.41
N VAL A 190 -19.00 -1.55 -1.13
CA VAL A 190 -19.24 -0.59 -2.23
C VAL A 190 -18.49 -1.04 -3.49
N PRO A 191 -18.86 -0.58 -4.68
CA PRO A 191 -18.07 -0.79 -5.89
C PRO A 191 -16.64 -0.24 -5.76
N LEU A 192 -15.70 -0.78 -6.53
CA LEU A 192 -14.40 -0.13 -6.69
C LEU A 192 -14.57 1.19 -7.41
N PRO A 193 -13.74 2.21 -7.10
CA PRO A 193 -13.80 3.49 -7.79
C PRO A 193 -13.60 3.34 -9.31
N GLU A 194 -14.30 4.14 -10.10
CA GLU A 194 -14.29 4.06 -11.57
C GLU A 194 -13.55 5.23 -12.21
N PRO A 195 -12.84 5.00 -13.33
CA PRO A 195 -12.20 6.07 -14.06
C PRO A 195 -13.21 6.84 -14.93
N VAL A 196 -13.07 8.15 -14.92
CA VAL A 196 -13.75 9.07 -15.85
C VAL A 196 -12.68 9.83 -16.59
N LEU A 197 -12.59 9.63 -17.90
CA LEU A 197 -11.58 10.26 -18.74
C LEU A 197 -12.22 11.32 -19.62
N ILE A 198 -11.82 12.57 -19.43
CA ILE A 198 -12.25 13.69 -20.26
C ILE A 198 -11.15 13.99 -21.28
N LEU A 199 -11.44 13.75 -22.55
CA LEU A 199 -10.50 14.00 -23.64
C LEU A 199 -10.36 15.51 -23.94
N LYS A 200 -9.33 15.87 -24.70
CA LYS A 200 -9.06 17.25 -25.12
C LYS A 200 -10.23 17.88 -25.90
N ASN A 201 -11.01 17.09 -26.64
CA ASN A 201 -12.20 17.51 -27.34
C ASN A 201 -13.44 17.61 -26.43
N ARG A 202 -13.29 17.44 -25.10
CA ARG A 202 -14.32 17.40 -24.05
C ARG A 202 -15.24 16.17 -24.11
N GLU A 203 -14.91 15.17 -24.89
CA GLU A 203 -15.59 13.88 -24.85
C GLU A 203 -15.30 13.17 -23.52
N GLU A 204 -16.33 12.69 -22.86
CA GLU A 204 -16.23 11.92 -21.62
C GLU A 204 -16.30 10.42 -21.94
N LEU A 205 -15.31 9.67 -21.46
CA LEU A 205 -15.21 8.23 -21.57
C LEU A 205 -15.31 7.59 -20.20
N ARG A 206 -16.05 6.48 -20.09
CA ARG A 206 -16.25 5.68 -18.87
C ARG A 206 -16.11 4.18 -19.17
N GLY A 207 -15.92 3.39 -18.10
CA GLY A 207 -15.85 1.92 -18.19
C GLY A 207 -14.78 1.45 -19.16
N ASP A 208 -15.11 0.46 -20.00
CA ASP A 208 -14.15 -0.18 -20.90
C ASP A 208 -13.51 0.79 -21.89
N LYS A 209 -14.26 1.76 -22.41
CA LYS A 209 -13.71 2.78 -23.32
C LYS A 209 -12.65 3.65 -22.65
N ALA A 210 -12.87 4.05 -21.40
CA ALA A 210 -11.86 4.76 -20.63
C ALA A 210 -10.63 3.90 -20.40
N CYS A 211 -10.81 2.63 -20.01
CA CYS A 211 -9.73 1.69 -19.77
C CYS A 211 -8.89 1.39 -21.02
N GLU A 212 -9.52 1.21 -22.18
CA GLU A 212 -8.83 1.03 -23.46
C GLU A 212 -7.98 2.24 -23.80
N THR A 213 -8.54 3.44 -23.68
CA THR A 213 -7.84 4.71 -23.96
C THR A 213 -6.70 4.97 -22.98
N LEU A 214 -6.86 4.57 -21.72
CA LEU A 214 -5.86 4.64 -20.66
C LEU A 214 -4.83 3.50 -20.73
N HIS A 215 -4.99 2.53 -21.64
CA HIS A 215 -4.11 1.36 -21.78
C HIS A 215 -3.92 0.57 -20.49
N THR A 216 -4.97 0.38 -19.69
CA THR A 216 -4.89 -0.27 -18.37
C THR A 216 -4.55 -1.75 -18.42
N ASN A 217 -4.72 -2.41 -19.58
CA ASN A 217 -4.37 -3.81 -19.84
C ASN A 217 -2.87 -4.03 -20.11
N GLN A 218 -2.10 -2.97 -20.35
CA GLN A 218 -0.66 -3.10 -20.58
C GLN A 218 0.07 -3.48 -19.28
N PRO A 219 1.08 -4.36 -19.35
CA PRO A 219 1.89 -4.69 -18.19
C PRO A 219 2.70 -3.48 -17.72
N PRO A 220 2.98 -3.36 -16.41
CA PRO A 220 3.87 -2.33 -15.91
C PRO A 220 5.26 -2.46 -16.54
N GLN A 221 5.80 -1.36 -17.03
CA GLN A 221 7.16 -1.28 -17.58
C GLN A 221 8.17 -0.94 -16.49
N ILE A 222 8.22 -1.75 -15.43
CA ILE A 222 9.16 -1.60 -14.33
C ILE A 222 10.00 -2.86 -14.15
N SER A 223 11.23 -2.70 -13.67
CA SER A 223 12.06 -3.83 -13.26
C SER A 223 11.53 -4.42 -11.95
N ILE A 224 11.28 -5.73 -11.92
CA ILE A 224 10.92 -6.44 -10.69
C ILE A 224 12.04 -6.35 -9.64
N ASP A 225 13.29 -6.18 -10.07
CA ASP A 225 14.43 -6.01 -9.17
C ASP A 225 14.40 -4.67 -8.43
N ALA A 226 13.67 -3.70 -8.94
CA ALA A 226 13.45 -2.43 -8.26
C ALA A 226 12.57 -2.57 -7.01
N VAL A 227 11.65 -3.54 -7.00
CA VAL A 227 10.66 -3.73 -5.94
C VAL A 227 10.82 -5.01 -5.13
N GLY A 228 11.57 -5.99 -5.63
CA GLY A 228 11.77 -7.28 -4.97
C GLY A 228 13.27 -7.63 -4.84
N LEU A 229 13.52 -8.81 -4.27
CA LEU A 229 14.84 -9.41 -4.23
C LEU A 229 14.76 -10.87 -4.69
N PRO A 230 15.57 -11.26 -5.70
CA PRO A 230 15.70 -12.64 -6.07
C PRO A 230 16.20 -13.51 -4.90
N MET A 231 15.70 -14.75 -4.80
CA MET A 231 16.10 -15.69 -3.74
C MET A 231 17.61 -15.94 -3.70
N THR A 232 18.27 -15.89 -4.85
CA THR A 232 19.73 -16.03 -4.95
C THR A 232 20.47 -14.88 -4.26
N VAL A 233 19.96 -13.67 -4.36
CA VAL A 233 20.51 -12.49 -3.66
C VAL A 233 20.22 -12.61 -2.17
N TYR A 234 19.00 -12.96 -1.78
CA TYR A 234 18.64 -13.16 -0.38
C TYR A 234 19.53 -14.23 0.29
N SER A 235 19.73 -15.37 -0.36
CA SER A 235 20.59 -16.44 0.15
C SER A 235 22.04 -15.98 0.40
N LYS A 236 22.57 -15.11 -0.46
CA LYS A 236 23.91 -14.52 -0.25
C LYS A 236 23.94 -13.56 0.94
N LEU A 237 22.86 -12.81 1.16
CA LEU A 237 22.77 -11.86 2.28
C LEU A 237 22.71 -12.54 3.64
N VAL A 238 22.04 -13.69 3.75
CA VAL A 238 21.91 -14.42 5.02
C VAL A 238 23.07 -15.41 5.28
N ASN A 239 23.84 -15.77 4.25
CA ASN A 239 24.94 -16.71 4.33
C ASN A 239 26.30 -16.04 4.04
N GLN A 240 26.54 -14.83 4.57
CA GLN A 240 27.79 -14.11 4.35
C GLN A 240 28.97 -14.80 5.10
N PRO A 241 30.13 -14.91 4.45
CA PRO A 241 31.34 -15.41 5.13
C PRO A 241 31.66 -14.58 6.38
N GLY A 242 32.05 -15.27 7.47
CA GLY A 242 32.38 -14.63 8.74
C GLY A 242 31.20 -14.12 9.57
N LYS A 243 29.96 -14.24 9.09
CA LYS A 243 28.76 -13.90 9.88
C LYS A 243 28.19 -15.16 10.56
N PRO A 244 27.63 -15.03 11.78
CA PRO A 244 26.99 -16.15 12.43
C PRO A 244 25.73 -16.59 11.65
N ALA A 245 25.39 -17.86 11.77
CA ALA A 245 24.20 -18.41 11.10
C ALA A 245 22.85 -17.81 11.57
N THR A 246 22.88 -16.93 12.56
CA THR A 246 21.73 -16.14 13.03
C THR A 246 21.68 -14.74 12.42
N TRP A 247 22.71 -14.35 11.65
CA TRP A 247 22.80 -13.02 11.06
C TRP A 247 21.60 -12.70 10.17
N PRO A 248 21.06 -11.47 10.22
CA PRO A 248 21.43 -10.32 11.07
C PRO A 248 20.60 -10.21 12.37
N ALA A 249 19.93 -11.29 12.78
CA ALA A 249 19.15 -11.31 14.02
C ALA A 249 20.07 -11.18 15.26
N THR A 250 19.58 -10.48 16.27
CA THR A 250 20.28 -10.24 17.54
C THR A 250 19.47 -10.70 18.74
N VAL A 251 20.12 -10.91 19.89
CA VAL A 251 19.50 -11.16 21.19
C VAL A 251 20.12 -10.19 22.20
N PRO A 252 19.33 -9.26 22.78
CA PRO A 252 17.91 -8.99 22.48
C PRO A 252 17.71 -8.49 21.06
N PRO A 253 16.46 -8.60 20.52
CA PRO A 253 16.18 -8.15 19.16
C PRO A 253 16.38 -6.65 18.99
N THR A 254 17.06 -6.27 17.90
CA THR A 254 17.21 -4.86 17.52
C THR A 254 16.03 -4.43 16.69
N TRP A 255 15.40 -3.30 17.04
CA TRP A 255 14.26 -2.74 16.33
C TRP A 255 14.70 -1.57 15.45
N TYR A 256 14.13 -1.50 14.26
CA TYR A 256 14.41 -0.49 13.25
C TYR A 256 13.14 0.17 12.76
N LEU A 257 13.18 1.50 12.60
CA LEU A 257 12.21 2.19 11.75
C LEU A 257 12.65 1.99 10.29
N GLN A 258 11.87 1.24 9.53
CA GLN A 258 12.26 0.82 8.18
C GLN A 258 11.15 1.12 7.19
N TYR A 259 11.49 1.84 6.13
CA TYR A 259 10.55 2.34 5.14
C TYR A 259 10.80 1.84 3.71
N ASP A 260 11.99 1.32 3.42
CA ASP A 260 12.38 0.98 2.07
C ASP A 260 13.32 -0.24 1.98
N ARG A 261 13.52 -0.67 0.74
CA ARG A 261 14.38 -1.81 0.39
C ARG A 261 15.84 -1.56 0.76
N ASP A 262 16.35 -0.35 0.48
CA ASP A 262 17.77 -0.03 0.71
C ASP A 262 18.10 -0.02 2.20
N PHE A 263 17.18 0.45 3.03
CA PHE A 263 17.34 0.38 4.48
C PHE A 263 17.43 -1.07 4.96
N LEU A 264 16.58 -1.94 4.45
CA LEU A 264 16.58 -3.35 4.83
C LEU A 264 17.85 -4.05 4.35
N LEU A 265 18.33 -3.76 3.14
CA LEU A 265 19.62 -4.24 2.64
C LEU A 265 20.78 -3.78 3.54
N GLY A 266 20.74 -2.53 4.00
CA GLY A 266 21.71 -1.98 4.92
C GLY A 266 21.82 -2.77 6.24
N ILE A 267 20.69 -3.24 6.79
CA ILE A 267 20.69 -4.12 7.97
C ILE A 267 21.47 -5.42 7.69
N TYR A 268 21.20 -6.07 6.57
CA TYR A 268 21.89 -7.30 6.20
C TYR A 268 23.36 -7.10 5.88
N ASN A 269 23.74 -5.95 5.38
CA ASN A 269 25.14 -5.59 5.12
C ASN A 269 25.88 -5.10 6.38
N GLY A 270 25.20 -5.01 7.53
CA GLY A 270 25.78 -4.49 8.78
C GLY A 270 25.98 -2.97 8.78
N GLN A 271 25.38 -2.28 7.86
CA GLN A 271 25.44 -0.82 7.70
C GLN A 271 24.03 -0.24 7.56
N PRO A 272 23.15 -0.39 8.57
CA PRO A 272 21.84 0.19 8.50
C PRO A 272 21.98 1.72 8.37
N PRO A 273 21.38 2.34 7.36
CA PRO A 273 21.44 3.77 7.22
C PRO A 273 20.81 4.42 8.45
N LYS A 274 21.26 5.62 8.80
CA LYS A 274 20.58 6.43 9.82
C LYS A 274 19.12 6.60 9.41
N SER A 275 18.20 6.56 10.38
CA SER A 275 16.77 6.64 10.18
C SER A 275 16.40 7.64 9.08
N ARG A 276 15.70 7.19 8.05
CA ARG A 276 15.16 8.04 6.98
C ARG A 276 13.65 8.18 7.18
N ARG A 277 13.15 9.39 7.07
CA ARG A 277 11.71 9.68 7.13
C ARG A 277 10.98 9.46 5.81
N LYS A 278 11.71 9.33 4.69
CA LYS A 278 11.13 9.12 3.36
C LYS A 278 11.68 7.84 2.75
N SER A 279 10.79 7.04 2.14
CA SER A 279 11.19 5.90 1.34
C SER A 279 11.87 6.36 0.05
N THR A 280 12.96 5.66 -0.31
CA THR A 280 13.67 5.84 -1.59
C THR A 280 13.20 4.84 -2.65
N GLY A 281 12.30 3.94 -2.29
CA GLY A 281 11.70 2.95 -3.18
C GLY A 281 11.72 1.53 -2.64
N GLY A 282 11.08 0.65 -3.39
CA GLY A 282 10.80 -0.72 -3.00
C GLY A 282 9.66 -0.82 -1.98
N PHE A 283 8.99 -1.95 -2.00
CA PHE A 283 7.94 -2.34 -1.05
C PHE A 283 6.67 -1.50 -1.04
N TYR A 284 6.50 -0.52 -1.91
CA TYR A 284 5.27 0.27 -2.02
C TYR A 284 4.72 0.75 -0.66
N PRO A 285 5.52 1.45 0.16
CA PRO A 285 5.11 1.83 1.50
C PRO A 285 3.94 2.81 1.46
N ASN A 286 3.11 2.77 2.51
CA ASN A 286 2.09 3.76 2.75
C ASN A 286 2.73 4.93 3.51
N LEU A 287 2.54 6.18 3.03
CA LEU A 287 3.09 7.39 3.67
C LEU A 287 2.42 7.70 5.01
N ASP A 288 1.21 7.18 5.22
CA ASP A 288 0.45 7.39 6.45
C ASP A 288 0.80 6.35 7.54
N ASN A 289 1.74 5.43 7.26
CA ASN A 289 2.16 4.37 8.18
C ASN A 289 3.58 4.60 8.70
N ASN A 290 3.82 4.13 9.92
CA ASN A 290 5.16 3.89 10.45
C ASN A 290 5.43 2.39 10.50
N TYR A 291 6.57 1.97 9.94
CA TYR A 291 6.97 0.57 9.91
C TYR A 291 8.09 0.33 10.91
N VAL A 292 7.81 -0.48 11.93
CA VAL A 292 8.79 -0.93 12.92
C VAL A 292 9.10 -2.38 12.63
N ARG A 293 10.38 -2.72 12.44
CA ARG A 293 10.82 -4.06 12.08
C ARG A 293 11.90 -4.56 12.99
N THR A 294 11.86 -5.85 13.30
CA THR A 294 13.00 -6.62 13.81
C THR A 294 13.20 -7.87 12.98
N ILE A 295 14.41 -8.42 13.01
CA ILE A 295 14.72 -9.67 12.36
C ILE A 295 14.93 -10.72 13.45
N ILE A 296 14.18 -11.81 13.35
CA ILE A 296 14.25 -12.94 14.27
C ILE A 296 14.84 -14.17 13.58
N ASN A 297 15.45 -15.05 14.34
CA ASN A 297 16.01 -16.31 13.83
C ASN A 297 15.70 -17.45 14.79
N ARG A 298 15.18 -18.56 14.26
CA ARG A 298 14.83 -19.75 15.03
C ARG A 298 15.98 -20.37 15.83
N LYS A 299 17.23 -20.12 15.42
CA LYS A 299 18.42 -20.58 16.16
C LYS A 299 18.58 -19.88 17.52
N HIS A 300 17.96 -18.73 17.72
CA HIS A 300 17.93 -18.05 19.03
C HIS A 300 16.87 -18.60 19.99
N GLY A 301 15.89 -19.34 19.49
CA GLY A 301 14.84 -19.94 20.30
C GLY A 301 13.63 -20.38 19.48
N LYS A 302 12.79 -21.22 20.06
CA LYS A 302 11.57 -21.75 19.41
C LYS A 302 10.38 -20.80 19.55
N VAL A 303 10.45 -19.87 20.50
CA VAL A 303 9.36 -18.95 20.83
C VAL A 303 9.91 -17.53 20.90
N PHE A 304 9.21 -16.61 20.26
CA PHE A 304 9.42 -15.17 20.38
C PHE A 304 8.26 -14.57 21.15
N VAL A 305 8.55 -13.93 22.29
CA VAL A 305 7.51 -13.30 23.12
C VAL A 305 7.69 -11.79 23.04
N MET A 306 6.62 -11.12 22.67
CA MET A 306 6.54 -9.66 22.64
C MET A 306 5.43 -9.20 23.60
N ARG A 307 5.74 -8.19 24.40
CA ARG A 307 4.77 -7.56 25.33
C ARG A 307 4.69 -6.07 25.02
N GLY A 308 3.47 -5.54 24.99
CA GLY A 308 3.23 -4.13 24.74
C GLY A 308 1.83 -3.72 25.20
N LYS A 309 1.61 -2.41 25.30
CA LYS A 309 0.29 -1.83 25.49
C LYS A 309 -0.39 -1.74 24.12
N LEU A 310 -1.60 -2.25 24.01
CA LEU A 310 -2.39 -2.10 22.78
C LEU A 310 -2.85 -0.65 22.63
N PRO A 311 -2.66 -0.05 21.47
CA PRO A 311 -3.17 1.29 21.21
C PRO A 311 -4.69 1.27 21.08
N LYS A 312 -5.33 2.38 21.43
CA LYS A 312 -6.78 2.55 21.17
C LYS A 312 -6.97 2.83 19.69
N THR A 313 -7.86 2.06 19.05
CA THR A 313 -8.28 2.24 17.66
C THR A 313 -9.78 2.50 17.59
N PRO A 314 -10.26 3.17 16.52
CA PRO A 314 -11.70 3.25 16.25
C PRO A 314 -12.31 1.85 16.16
N LYS A 315 -13.50 1.66 16.72
CA LYS A 315 -14.19 0.35 16.77
C LYS A 315 -15.08 0.10 15.55
N THR A 316 -14.71 0.64 14.40
CA THR A 316 -15.50 0.61 13.16
C THR A 316 -15.93 -0.79 12.74
N TYR A 317 -15.07 -1.79 12.95
CA TYR A 317 -15.38 -3.19 12.62
C TYR A 317 -16.63 -3.73 13.32
N HIS A 318 -16.95 -3.22 14.51
CA HIS A 318 -18.12 -3.64 15.28
C HIS A 318 -19.39 -2.82 14.98
N GLY A 319 -19.33 -1.88 13.99
CA GLY A 319 -20.50 -1.14 13.54
C GLY A 319 -20.77 0.14 14.33
N ASP A 320 -19.74 0.77 14.89
CA ASP A 320 -19.89 2.10 15.49
C ASP A 320 -20.56 3.05 14.47
N GLU A 321 -21.62 3.73 14.91
CA GLU A 321 -22.37 4.68 14.06
C GLU A 321 -21.56 5.92 13.72
N PHE A 322 -20.62 6.30 14.59
CA PHE A 322 -19.79 7.48 14.43
C PHE A 322 -18.32 7.11 14.38
N MET A 323 -17.55 7.88 13.61
CA MET A 323 -16.09 7.75 13.58
C MET A 323 -15.50 8.25 14.88
N THR A 324 -15.01 7.34 15.71
CA THR A 324 -14.44 7.65 17.02
C THR A 324 -12.96 7.96 16.92
N LYS A 325 -12.44 8.75 17.88
CA LYS A 325 -11.01 9.05 17.98
C LYS A 325 -10.25 7.88 18.57
N GLY A 326 -9.17 7.45 17.90
CA GLY A 326 -8.17 6.51 18.42
C GLY A 326 -6.82 7.18 18.67
N GLU A 327 -5.90 6.46 19.29
CA GLU A 327 -4.47 6.80 19.32
C GLU A 327 -3.82 6.52 17.95
N LEU A 328 -4.30 5.46 17.28
CA LEU A 328 -3.98 5.07 15.93
C LEU A 328 -5.27 4.67 15.19
N VAL A 329 -5.29 4.82 13.88
CA VAL A 329 -6.41 4.31 13.06
C VAL A 329 -6.29 2.80 12.89
N TYR A 330 -5.07 2.30 12.69
CA TYR A 330 -4.80 0.88 12.44
C TYR A 330 -3.42 0.47 12.95
N TRP A 331 -3.29 -0.77 13.37
CA TRP A 331 -2.01 -1.43 13.64
C TRP A 331 -2.12 -2.92 13.34
N SER A 332 -0.99 -3.53 13.00
CA SER A 332 -0.85 -4.97 12.83
C SER A 332 0.56 -5.42 13.20
N ILE A 333 0.70 -6.70 13.48
CA ILE A 333 1.98 -7.37 13.66
C ILE A 333 2.03 -8.51 12.65
N CYS A 334 2.95 -8.43 11.70
CA CYS A 334 3.08 -9.43 10.65
C CYS A 334 4.41 -10.16 10.76
N SER A 335 4.37 -11.48 10.63
CA SER A 335 5.55 -12.28 10.38
C SER A 335 5.72 -12.51 8.89
N ASN A 336 6.90 -12.21 8.37
CA ASN A 336 7.22 -12.36 6.96
C ASN A 336 8.50 -13.15 6.79
N GLN A 337 8.56 -14.02 5.79
CA GLN A 337 9.75 -14.80 5.49
C GLN A 337 10.71 -14.04 4.58
N GLY A 338 11.75 -13.47 5.18
CA GLY A 338 12.87 -12.87 4.44
C GLY A 338 12.47 -11.71 3.51
N PHE A 339 13.24 -11.53 2.45
CA PHE A 339 13.05 -10.52 1.42
C PHE A 339 12.26 -11.01 0.22
N ALA A 340 12.12 -12.31 0.11
CA ALA A 340 11.59 -12.92 -1.09
C ALA A 340 10.07 -12.76 -1.14
N ASN A 341 9.54 -12.88 -2.34
CA ASN A 341 8.13 -13.17 -2.56
C ASN A 341 7.82 -14.48 -1.83
N THR A 342 7.27 -14.40 -0.65
CA THR A 342 6.99 -15.57 0.16
C THR A 342 5.51 -15.81 0.23
N ARG A 343 5.14 -17.08 0.20
CA ARG A 343 3.75 -17.51 0.35
C ARG A 343 3.27 -17.48 1.81
N VAL A 344 4.16 -17.16 2.75
CA VAL A 344 3.85 -17.13 4.17
C VAL A 344 3.87 -15.70 4.65
N ASN A 345 2.69 -15.14 4.78
CA ASN A 345 2.44 -13.88 5.42
C ASN A 345 1.33 -14.10 6.45
N ASP A 346 1.67 -13.93 7.72
CA ASP A 346 0.75 -14.10 8.82
C ASP A 346 0.74 -12.81 9.66
N CYS A 347 -0.43 -12.21 9.77
CA CYS A 347 -0.66 -10.96 10.49
C CYS A 347 -1.71 -11.15 11.58
N LEU A 348 -1.47 -10.53 12.74
CA LEU A 348 -2.37 -10.45 13.89
C LEU A 348 -3.01 -9.06 13.98
#